data_6d697ef1bbd62d03e7991687768db0db
#
_entry.id   6d697ef1bbd62d03e7991687768db0db
#
_cell.length_a   1.000
_cell.length_b   1.000
_cell.length_c   1.000
_cell.angle_alpha   90.00
_cell.angle_beta   90.00
_cell.angle_gamma   90.00
#
_symmetry.space_group_name_H-M   'P 1'
#
loop_
_entity.id
_entity.type
_entity.pdbx_description
1 polymer ?
#
loop_
_entity_poly.entity_id
_entity_poly.type
_entity_poly.pdbx_seq_one_letter_code
_entity_poly.pdbx_strand_id
1 'polypeptide(L)'
;MRGTQVPNSRPLTIAWPKLGIKKFNLENFFGFQSFYTFAALMSLGPQHIPQIRELFFRYGLKSMTMDELARQLGCSKKTIYEHYTDKKILVHRVLGSFLEEHRSEMQALEHSSRNAVENLLRMAATGLQKMRNLTPTMLFDLQKSYPELWTELECYRQVEIAGIFKRLIERGQREGLFRADMDPEIVSIMHLQHTNLLLDPLVFSHLNKPLPKVFETIQDVFIRGIATPKGLRTWIKAQTLFNPNHP
;
A
#
# COMPACT_ATOMS: atom_id res chain seq x y z
N MET A 1 -2.04 50.09 -0.77
CA MET A 1 -2.56 48.72 -0.56
C MET A 1 -2.40 47.94 -1.87
N ARG A 2 -1.39 47.11 -1.98
CA ARG A 2 -1.16 46.28 -3.17
C ARG A 2 -1.55 44.86 -2.81
N GLY A 3 -2.64 44.37 -3.43
CA GLY A 3 -3.07 42.96 -3.26
C GLY A 3 -2.09 42.02 -3.94
N THR A 4 -1.53 41.09 -3.17
CA THR A 4 -0.74 39.96 -3.66
C THR A 4 -1.69 38.92 -4.25
N GLN A 5 -1.71 38.83 -5.57
CA GLN A 5 -2.35 37.69 -6.26
C GLN A 5 -1.57 36.40 -5.95
N VAL A 6 -2.28 35.42 -5.43
CA VAL A 6 -1.81 34.03 -5.31
C VAL A 6 -1.69 33.43 -6.71
N PRO A 7 -0.57 32.84 -7.11
CA PRO A 7 -0.44 32.23 -8.43
C PRO A 7 -1.37 31.02 -8.55
N ASN A 8 -2.15 31.03 -9.62
CA ASN A 8 -3.06 29.95 -10.04
C ASN A 8 -2.24 28.69 -10.35
N SER A 9 -2.15 27.78 -9.38
CA SER A 9 -1.49 26.50 -9.57
C SER A 9 -2.33 25.63 -10.50
N ARG A 10 -1.82 25.38 -11.70
CA ARG A 10 -2.44 24.43 -12.64
C ARG A 10 -2.50 23.04 -11.98
N PRO A 11 -3.61 22.30 -12.09
CA PRO A 11 -3.70 20.96 -11.54
C PRO A 11 -2.65 20.08 -12.21
N LEU A 12 -1.87 19.35 -11.39
CA LEU A 12 -0.92 18.35 -11.84
C LEU A 12 -1.69 17.21 -12.51
N THR A 13 -1.65 17.17 -13.84
CA THR A 13 -2.25 16.09 -14.63
C THR A 13 -1.14 15.12 -15.01
N ILE A 14 -1.14 13.95 -14.42
CA ILE A 14 -0.20 12.88 -14.76
C ILE A 14 -0.88 11.97 -15.80
N ALA A 15 -0.29 11.82 -16.97
CA ALA A 15 -0.77 10.93 -18.03
C ALA A 15 0.09 9.66 -18.08
N TRP A 16 -0.55 8.49 -17.98
CA TRP A 16 0.11 7.19 -18.06
C TRP A 16 -0.43 6.37 -19.24
N PRO A 17 0.18 6.48 -20.43
CA PRO A 17 -0.33 5.86 -21.67
C PRO A 17 -0.42 4.34 -21.65
N LYS A 18 0.43 3.68 -20.82
CA LYS A 18 0.50 2.21 -20.77
C LYS A 18 -0.63 1.54 -19.96
N LEU A 19 -1.41 2.30 -19.20
CA LEU A 19 -2.51 1.77 -18.36
C LEU A 19 -3.90 2.15 -18.89
N GLY A 20 -4.00 2.77 -20.07
CA GLY A 20 -5.28 3.17 -20.65
C GLY A 20 -5.97 4.35 -19.96
N ILE A 21 -5.34 4.97 -18.96
CA ILE A 21 -5.87 6.09 -18.20
C ILE A 21 -5.57 7.38 -18.96
N LYS A 22 -6.57 7.92 -19.68
CA LYS A 22 -6.39 9.10 -20.53
C LYS A 22 -6.21 10.41 -19.76
N LYS A 23 -6.76 10.56 -18.57
CA LYS A 23 -6.55 11.68 -17.62
C LYS A 23 -7.12 11.30 -16.26
N PHE A 24 -6.40 11.52 -15.18
CA PHE A 24 -6.89 11.41 -13.82
C PHE A 24 -6.94 12.81 -13.19
N ASN A 25 -8.09 13.21 -12.67
CA ASN A 25 -8.26 14.49 -12.00
C ASN A 25 -8.22 14.30 -10.49
N LEU A 26 -7.20 14.87 -9.83
CA LEU A 26 -7.03 14.83 -8.38
C LEU A 26 -8.20 15.43 -7.58
N GLU A 27 -8.98 16.32 -8.20
CA GLU A 27 -10.15 16.93 -7.53
C GLU A 27 -11.26 15.89 -7.25
N ASN A 28 -11.39 14.85 -8.09
CA ASN A 28 -12.32 13.75 -7.85
C ASN A 28 -11.90 12.84 -6.70
N PHE A 29 -10.63 12.86 -6.30
CA PHE A 29 -10.10 12.09 -5.17
C PHE A 29 -10.60 12.64 -3.82
N PHE A 30 -10.70 13.95 -3.67
CA PHE A 30 -11.23 14.58 -2.45
C PHE A 30 -12.75 14.41 -2.29
N GLY A 31 -13.49 14.29 -3.40
CA GLY A 31 -14.92 13.97 -3.37
C GLY A 31 -15.22 12.57 -2.82
N PHE A 32 -14.32 11.62 -3.04
CA PHE A 32 -14.44 10.24 -2.56
C PHE A 32 -14.27 10.12 -1.03
N GLN A 33 -13.40 10.93 -0.44
CA GLN A 33 -13.20 10.96 1.02
C GLN A 33 -14.46 11.42 1.78
N SER A 34 -15.27 12.30 1.16
CA SER A 34 -16.56 12.75 1.71
C SER A 34 -17.62 11.64 1.72
N PHE A 35 -17.56 10.70 0.76
CA PHE A 35 -18.48 9.56 0.67
C PHE A 35 -18.23 8.53 1.80
N TYR A 36 -16.95 8.33 2.20
CA TYR A 36 -16.60 7.45 3.31
C TYR A 36 -17.07 7.99 4.66
N THR A 37 -17.12 9.30 4.84
CA THR A 37 -17.57 9.92 6.10
C THR A 37 -19.08 9.74 6.30
N PHE A 38 -19.88 9.73 5.23
CA PHE A 38 -21.33 9.55 5.30
C PHE A 38 -21.75 8.08 5.52
N ALA A 39 -21.00 7.12 4.95
CA ALA A 39 -21.25 5.69 5.12
C ALA A 39 -20.83 5.14 6.51
N ALA A 40 -20.02 5.89 7.26
CA ALA A 40 -19.59 5.52 8.62
C ALA A 40 -20.72 5.55 9.66
N LEU A 41 -21.89 6.09 9.33
CA LEU A 41 -23.00 6.27 10.25
C LEU A 41 -24.01 5.12 10.32
N MET A 42 -23.87 4.06 9.52
CA MET A 42 -24.79 2.91 9.54
C MET A 42 -24.05 1.59 9.80
N SER A 43 -24.23 1.07 10.95
CA SER A 43 -23.47 0.02 11.65
C SER A 43 -23.86 -1.43 11.30
N LEU A 44 -23.04 -2.15 10.57
CA LEU A 44 -22.37 -3.32 11.11
C LEU A 44 -21.14 -2.72 11.76
N GLY A 45 -20.99 -2.86 13.07
CA GLY A 45 -19.97 -2.12 13.76
C GLY A 45 -18.60 -2.31 13.12
N PRO A 46 -17.69 -1.34 13.23
CA PRO A 46 -16.32 -1.40 12.69
C PRO A 46 -15.61 -2.72 13.02
N GLN A 47 -16.09 -3.44 14.03
CA GLN A 47 -15.54 -4.71 14.50
C GLN A 47 -15.62 -5.87 13.48
N HIS A 48 -16.55 -5.85 12.54
CA HIS A 48 -16.69 -6.94 11.55
C HIS A 48 -15.87 -6.74 10.28
N ILE A 49 -15.44 -5.51 9.99
CA ILE A 49 -14.64 -5.20 8.79
C ILE A 49 -13.33 -6.00 8.74
N PRO A 50 -12.54 -6.13 9.83
CA PRO A 50 -11.34 -6.97 9.81
C PRO A 50 -11.63 -8.43 9.49
N GLN A 51 -12.69 -9.00 10.06
CA GLN A 51 -13.10 -10.38 9.82
C GLN A 51 -13.56 -10.59 8.35
N ILE A 52 -14.35 -9.68 7.81
CA ILE A 52 -14.78 -9.73 6.40
C ILE A 52 -13.57 -9.58 5.48
N ARG A 53 -12.61 -8.71 5.81
CA ARG A 53 -11.34 -8.54 5.09
C ARG A 53 -10.57 -9.85 5.03
N GLU A 54 -10.40 -10.56 6.14
CA GLU A 54 -9.73 -11.86 6.17
C GLU A 54 -10.41 -12.89 5.26
N LEU A 55 -11.74 -12.93 5.25
CA LEU A 55 -12.50 -13.81 4.37
C LEU A 55 -12.28 -13.47 2.89
N PHE A 56 -12.36 -12.19 2.53
CA PHE A 56 -12.10 -11.75 1.16
C PHE A 56 -10.65 -12.03 0.71
N PHE A 57 -9.68 -11.77 1.58
CA PHE A 57 -8.27 -11.99 1.27
C PHE A 57 -7.94 -13.47 1.12
N ARG A 58 -8.55 -14.33 1.93
CA ARG A 58 -8.33 -15.78 1.89
C ARG A 58 -9.01 -16.45 0.71
N TYR A 59 -10.28 -16.14 0.46
CA TYR A 59 -11.12 -16.87 -0.48
C TYR A 59 -11.36 -16.15 -1.82
N GLY A 60 -10.93 -14.89 -1.95
CA GLY A 60 -11.19 -14.04 -3.10
C GLY A 60 -12.53 -13.31 -3.02
N LEU A 61 -12.60 -12.20 -3.75
CA LEU A 61 -13.80 -11.35 -3.73
C LEU A 61 -14.99 -12.01 -4.44
N LYS A 62 -14.75 -12.73 -5.52
CA LYS A 62 -15.82 -13.35 -6.31
C LYS A 62 -16.47 -14.52 -5.58
N SER A 63 -15.65 -15.38 -4.98
CA SER A 63 -16.10 -16.62 -4.31
C SER A 63 -16.90 -16.35 -3.05
N MET A 64 -16.59 -15.25 -2.34
CA MET A 64 -17.23 -14.88 -1.09
C MET A 64 -18.52 -14.09 -1.37
N THR A 65 -19.66 -14.79 -1.51
CA THR A 65 -20.98 -14.17 -1.71
C THR A 65 -21.51 -13.51 -0.43
N MET A 66 -22.54 -12.65 -0.54
CA MET A 66 -23.19 -12.06 0.63
C MET A 66 -23.82 -13.13 1.55
N ASP A 67 -24.34 -14.21 0.96
CA ASP A 67 -24.90 -15.34 1.69
C ASP A 67 -23.83 -16.12 2.45
N GLU A 68 -22.70 -16.35 1.80
CA GLU A 68 -21.54 -17.00 2.44
C GLU A 68 -20.96 -16.15 3.57
N LEU A 69 -20.87 -14.82 3.36
CA LEU A 69 -20.48 -13.90 4.43
C LEU A 69 -21.43 -13.96 5.63
N ALA A 70 -22.74 -13.96 5.38
CA ALA A 70 -23.73 -14.10 6.46
C ALA A 70 -23.49 -15.37 7.27
N ARG A 71 -23.28 -16.50 6.59
CA ARG A 71 -22.99 -17.80 7.20
C ARG A 71 -21.71 -17.78 8.04
N GLN A 72 -20.62 -17.20 7.50
CA GLN A 72 -19.32 -17.12 8.17
C GLN A 72 -19.33 -16.16 9.38
N LEU A 73 -20.12 -15.10 9.31
CA LEU A 73 -20.30 -14.13 10.39
C LEU A 73 -21.34 -14.55 11.43
N GLY A 74 -22.05 -15.68 11.21
CA GLY A 74 -23.09 -16.16 12.12
C GLY A 74 -24.33 -15.24 12.18
N CYS A 75 -24.61 -14.48 11.11
CA CYS A 75 -25.75 -13.58 11.06
C CYS A 75 -26.70 -13.92 9.90
N SER A 76 -27.89 -13.30 9.90
CA SER A 76 -28.86 -13.50 8.81
C SER A 76 -28.44 -12.73 7.55
N LYS A 77 -28.84 -13.23 6.37
CA LYS A 77 -28.69 -12.50 5.10
C LYS A 77 -29.34 -11.11 5.19
N LYS A 78 -30.49 -11.00 5.82
CA LYS A 78 -31.19 -9.73 6.04
C LYS A 78 -30.30 -8.74 6.81
N THR A 79 -29.64 -9.19 7.88
CA THR A 79 -28.74 -8.37 8.67
C THR A 79 -27.59 -7.79 7.84
N ILE A 80 -26.95 -8.58 6.95
CA ILE A 80 -25.90 -8.05 6.09
C ILE A 80 -26.45 -6.99 5.11
N TYR A 81 -27.61 -7.24 4.50
CA TYR A 81 -28.20 -6.28 3.55
C TYR A 81 -28.77 -5.02 4.21
N GLU A 82 -29.12 -5.06 5.50
CA GLU A 82 -29.48 -3.87 6.27
C GLU A 82 -28.28 -2.93 6.46
N HIS A 83 -27.05 -3.46 6.45
CA HIS A 83 -25.84 -2.69 6.64
C HIS A 83 -25.08 -2.37 5.32
N TYR A 84 -25.15 -3.27 4.36
CA TYR A 84 -24.53 -3.13 3.06
C TYR A 84 -25.53 -3.48 1.97
N THR A 85 -26.01 -2.47 1.26
CA THR A 85 -27.05 -2.63 0.21
C THR A 85 -26.60 -3.57 -0.90
N ASP A 86 -25.29 -3.63 -1.18
CA ASP A 86 -24.71 -4.57 -2.12
C ASP A 86 -23.25 -4.92 -1.74
N LYS A 87 -22.74 -5.93 -2.41
CA LYS A 87 -21.37 -6.43 -2.22
C LYS A 87 -20.31 -5.40 -2.64
N LYS A 88 -20.59 -4.58 -3.64
CA LYS A 88 -19.66 -3.57 -4.13
C LYS A 88 -19.34 -2.55 -3.03
N ILE A 89 -20.38 -2.05 -2.35
CA ILE A 89 -20.25 -1.14 -1.21
C ILE A 89 -19.44 -1.79 -0.09
N LEU A 90 -19.69 -3.07 0.20
CA LEU A 90 -18.93 -3.80 1.21
C LEU A 90 -17.45 -3.93 0.84
N VAL A 91 -17.14 -4.29 -0.41
CA VAL A 91 -15.76 -4.39 -0.90
C VAL A 91 -15.05 -3.04 -0.83
N HIS A 92 -15.72 -1.95 -1.23
CA HIS A 92 -15.21 -0.59 -1.08
C HIS A 92 -14.83 -0.28 0.37
N ARG A 93 -15.71 -0.58 1.30
CA ARG A 93 -15.48 -0.31 2.72
C ARG A 93 -14.32 -1.12 3.29
N VAL A 94 -14.23 -2.39 2.92
CA VAL A 94 -13.14 -3.27 3.36
C VAL A 94 -11.80 -2.80 2.81
N LEU A 95 -11.74 -2.46 1.52
CA LEU A 95 -10.50 -1.97 0.92
C LEU A 95 -10.13 -0.59 1.47
N GLY A 96 -11.08 0.34 1.59
CA GLY A 96 -10.83 1.66 2.17
C GLY A 96 -10.29 1.58 3.59
N SER A 97 -10.87 0.71 4.44
CA SER A 97 -10.35 0.46 5.80
C SER A 97 -8.92 -0.10 5.77
N PHE A 98 -8.61 -1.00 4.85
CA PHE A 98 -7.28 -1.56 4.68
C PHE A 98 -6.25 -0.51 4.25
N LEU A 99 -6.60 0.34 3.28
CA LEU A 99 -5.73 1.41 2.81
C LEU A 99 -5.49 2.48 3.88
N GLU A 100 -6.53 2.85 4.64
CA GLU A 100 -6.41 3.83 5.72
C GLU A 100 -5.53 3.34 6.86
N GLU A 101 -5.69 2.08 7.26
CA GLU A 101 -4.81 1.43 8.24
C GLU A 101 -3.34 1.45 7.77
N HIS A 102 -3.10 1.06 6.51
CA HIS A 102 -1.75 1.07 5.95
C HIS A 102 -1.17 2.49 5.83
N ARG A 103 -2.00 3.48 5.43
CA ARG A 103 -1.61 4.90 5.36
C ARG A 103 -1.17 5.41 6.72
N SER A 104 -1.96 5.15 7.75
CA SER A 104 -1.65 5.56 9.12
C SER A 104 -0.34 4.93 9.63
N GLU A 105 -0.13 3.63 9.37
CA GLU A 105 1.12 2.94 9.72
C GLU A 105 2.33 3.54 9.00
N MET A 106 2.23 3.80 7.70
CA MET A 106 3.32 4.38 6.91
C MET A 106 3.67 5.80 7.33
N GLN A 107 2.67 6.63 7.63
CA GLN A 107 2.87 7.98 8.15
C GLN A 107 3.54 7.96 9.53
N ALA A 108 3.12 7.08 10.43
CA ALA A 108 3.73 6.92 11.74
C ALA A 108 5.21 6.52 11.63
N LEU A 109 5.56 5.64 10.69
CA LEU A 109 6.93 5.26 10.41
C LEU A 109 7.74 6.40 9.80
N GLU A 110 7.15 7.17 8.88
CA GLU A 110 7.82 8.32 8.25
C GLU A 110 8.22 9.37 9.28
N HIS A 111 7.34 9.67 10.24
CA HIS A 111 7.56 10.67 11.29
C HIS A 111 8.32 10.14 12.52
N SER A 112 8.75 8.88 12.50
CA SER A 112 9.50 8.33 13.62
C SER A 112 10.88 8.98 13.76
N SER A 113 11.40 9.03 14.99
CA SER A 113 12.72 9.59 15.32
C SER A 113 13.90 8.72 14.87
N ARG A 114 13.64 7.57 14.26
CA ARG A 114 14.66 6.64 13.76
C ARG A 114 15.33 7.18 12.50
N ASN A 115 16.55 6.71 12.22
CA ASN A 115 17.23 7.06 10.99
C ASN A 115 16.54 6.45 9.74
N ALA A 116 16.89 6.98 8.56
CA ALA A 116 16.26 6.60 7.30
C ALA A 116 16.41 5.10 6.97
N VAL A 117 17.52 4.47 7.34
CA VAL A 117 17.74 3.03 7.09
C VAL A 117 16.83 2.17 7.94
N GLU A 118 16.68 2.48 9.23
CA GLU A 118 15.76 1.76 10.12
C GLU A 118 14.29 1.94 9.71
N ASN A 119 13.91 3.15 9.28
CA ASN A 119 12.57 3.42 8.78
C ASN A 119 12.30 2.63 7.50
N LEU A 120 13.24 2.58 6.57
CA LEU A 120 13.11 1.80 5.34
C LEU A 120 12.87 0.32 5.65
N LEU A 121 13.65 -0.26 6.58
CA LEU A 121 13.48 -1.66 6.99
C LEU A 121 12.10 -1.92 7.59
N ARG A 122 11.61 -1.01 8.45
CA ARG A 122 10.30 -1.13 9.08
C ARG A 122 9.17 -1.00 8.06
N MET A 123 9.23 0.00 7.18
CA MET A 123 8.24 0.18 6.11
C MET A 123 8.19 -1.04 5.20
N ALA A 124 9.36 -1.57 4.83
CA ALA A 124 9.45 -2.77 4.02
C ALA A 124 8.83 -4.01 4.74
N ALA A 125 9.10 -4.18 6.02
CA ALA A 125 8.50 -5.27 6.82
C ALA A 125 6.98 -5.13 6.95
N THR A 126 6.47 -3.91 7.18
CA THR A 126 5.03 -3.62 7.21
C THR A 126 4.38 -3.94 5.86
N GLY A 127 4.98 -3.49 4.76
CA GLY A 127 4.53 -3.81 3.40
C GLY A 127 4.47 -5.32 3.15
N LEU A 128 5.52 -6.07 3.49
CA LEU A 128 5.55 -7.52 3.36
C LEU A 128 4.44 -8.20 4.18
N GLN A 129 4.21 -7.77 5.41
CA GLN A 129 3.15 -8.31 6.26
C GLN A 129 1.77 -8.10 5.64
N LYS A 130 1.49 -6.90 5.12
CA LYS A 130 0.23 -6.60 4.42
C LYS A 130 0.08 -7.42 3.13
N MET A 131 1.15 -7.56 2.36
CA MET A 131 1.16 -8.35 1.10
C MET A 131 0.90 -9.83 1.32
N ARG A 132 1.36 -10.43 2.42
CA ARG A 132 1.10 -11.85 2.75
C ARG A 132 -0.39 -12.18 2.82
N ASN A 133 -1.21 -11.20 3.15
CA ASN A 133 -2.66 -11.38 3.26
C ASN A 133 -3.37 -11.21 1.92
N LEU A 134 -2.71 -10.64 0.90
CA LEU A 134 -3.26 -10.44 -0.44
C LEU A 134 -3.01 -11.69 -1.28
N THR A 135 -4.06 -12.46 -1.56
CA THR A 135 -3.92 -13.61 -2.48
C THR A 135 -3.96 -13.14 -3.93
N PRO A 136 -3.29 -13.86 -4.86
CA PRO A 136 -3.38 -13.58 -6.29
C PRO A 136 -4.83 -13.58 -6.81
N THR A 137 -5.66 -14.48 -6.28
CA THR A 137 -7.09 -14.55 -6.62
C THR A 137 -7.83 -13.27 -6.22
N MET A 138 -7.57 -12.76 -5.02
CA MET A 138 -8.18 -11.51 -4.54
C MET A 138 -7.77 -10.32 -5.42
N LEU A 139 -6.49 -10.21 -5.77
CA LEU A 139 -5.99 -9.13 -6.63
C LEU A 139 -6.57 -9.22 -8.05
N PHE A 140 -6.64 -10.43 -8.60
CA PHE A 140 -7.28 -10.67 -9.90
C PHE A 140 -8.77 -10.29 -9.89
N ASP A 141 -9.50 -10.70 -8.85
CA ASP A 141 -10.91 -10.36 -8.69
C ASP A 141 -11.11 -8.85 -8.56
N LEU A 142 -10.23 -8.17 -7.80
CA LEU A 142 -10.25 -6.72 -7.64
C LEU A 142 -10.07 -6.03 -8.99
N GLN A 143 -9.02 -6.39 -9.72
CA GLN A 143 -8.70 -5.80 -11.02
C GLN A 143 -9.82 -6.00 -12.04
N LYS A 144 -10.38 -7.22 -12.10
CA LYS A 144 -11.38 -7.60 -13.12
C LYS A 144 -12.77 -7.11 -12.79
N SER A 145 -13.19 -7.17 -11.53
CA SER A 145 -14.59 -6.97 -11.12
C SER A 145 -14.83 -5.62 -10.43
N TYR A 146 -13.77 -4.95 -10.00
CA TYR A 146 -13.83 -3.66 -9.29
C TYR A 146 -12.74 -2.70 -9.81
N PRO A 147 -12.75 -2.35 -11.11
CA PRO A 147 -11.66 -1.59 -11.74
C PRO A 147 -11.44 -0.21 -11.14
N GLU A 148 -12.49 0.43 -10.61
CA GLU A 148 -12.38 1.69 -9.89
C GLU A 148 -11.57 1.56 -8.58
N LEU A 149 -11.78 0.47 -7.83
CA LEU A 149 -11.02 0.17 -6.61
C LEU A 149 -9.58 -0.23 -6.91
N TRP A 150 -9.38 -0.94 -8.01
CA TRP A 150 -8.04 -1.24 -8.50
C TRP A 150 -7.28 0.05 -8.81
N THR A 151 -7.92 1.00 -9.49
CA THR A 151 -7.34 2.31 -9.81
C THR A 151 -7.00 3.09 -8.54
N GLU A 152 -7.87 3.06 -7.53
CA GLU A 152 -7.63 3.69 -6.23
C GLU A 152 -6.41 3.09 -5.52
N LEU A 153 -6.30 1.76 -5.49
CA LEU A 153 -5.15 1.06 -4.93
C LEU A 153 -3.85 1.42 -5.65
N GLU A 154 -3.85 1.44 -6.99
CA GLU A 154 -2.68 1.80 -7.78
C GLU A 154 -2.30 3.28 -7.59
N CYS A 155 -3.26 4.18 -7.53
CA CYS A 155 -3.02 5.59 -7.23
C CYS A 155 -2.40 5.78 -5.84
N TYR A 156 -2.94 5.12 -4.82
CA TYR A 156 -2.38 5.12 -3.47
C TYR A 156 -0.91 4.68 -3.48
N ARG A 157 -0.59 3.60 -4.17
CA ARG A 157 0.78 3.07 -4.23
C ARG A 157 1.72 4.00 -4.99
N GLN A 158 1.30 4.48 -6.16
CA GLN A 158 2.17 5.25 -7.05
C GLN A 158 2.36 6.70 -6.62
N VAL A 159 1.41 7.27 -5.89
CA VAL A 159 1.48 8.67 -5.45
C VAL A 159 1.87 8.76 -3.98
N GLU A 160 1.10 8.13 -3.08
CA GLU A 160 1.32 8.29 -1.65
C GLU A 160 2.54 7.49 -1.17
N ILE A 161 2.60 6.20 -1.48
CA ILE A 161 3.70 5.33 -1.03
C ILE A 161 5.01 5.74 -1.69
N ALA A 162 5.03 5.98 -3.01
CA ALA A 162 6.24 6.47 -3.68
C ALA A 162 6.70 7.81 -3.12
N GLY A 163 5.76 8.73 -2.80
CA GLY A 163 6.07 10.01 -2.17
C GLY A 163 6.71 9.85 -0.78
N ILE A 164 6.21 8.94 0.05
CA ILE A 164 6.81 8.62 1.36
C ILE A 164 8.25 8.09 1.18
N PHE A 165 8.47 7.14 0.25
CA PHE A 165 9.80 6.61 -0.03
C PHE A 165 10.74 7.68 -0.58
N LYS A 166 10.28 8.57 -1.47
CA LYS A 166 11.07 9.71 -1.95
C LYS A 166 11.59 10.56 -0.79
N ARG A 167 10.69 11.01 0.10
CA ARG A 167 11.08 11.79 1.28
C ARG A 167 12.03 11.04 2.21
N LEU A 168 11.86 9.73 2.33
CA LEU A 168 12.76 8.89 3.11
C LEU A 168 14.15 8.80 2.48
N ILE A 169 14.27 8.68 1.15
CA ILE A 169 15.55 8.71 0.44
C ILE A 169 16.22 10.07 0.61
N GLU A 170 15.50 11.18 0.39
CA GLU A 170 16.02 12.54 0.61
C GLU A 170 16.52 12.74 2.04
N ARG A 171 15.80 12.23 3.04
CA ARG A 171 16.23 12.25 4.44
C ARG A 171 17.50 11.43 4.64
N GLY A 172 17.58 10.23 4.08
CA GLY A 172 18.76 9.36 4.17
C GLY A 172 20.01 9.97 3.51
N GLN A 173 19.83 10.73 2.42
CA GLN A 173 20.91 11.51 1.81
C GLN A 173 21.41 12.62 2.75
N ARG A 174 20.51 13.38 3.38
CA ARG A 174 20.87 14.40 4.39
C ARG A 174 21.56 13.80 5.61
N GLU A 175 21.19 12.60 6.04
CA GLU A 175 21.81 11.85 7.14
C GLU A 175 23.18 11.22 6.74
N GLY A 176 23.54 11.28 5.46
CA GLY A 176 24.72 10.63 4.89
C GLY A 176 24.67 9.10 4.90
N LEU A 177 23.47 8.53 4.95
CA LEU A 177 23.22 7.10 4.94
C LEU A 177 22.96 6.57 3.52
N PHE A 178 22.38 7.39 2.65
CA PHE A 178 22.17 7.09 1.24
C PHE A 178 23.04 7.97 0.36
N ARG A 179 23.38 7.46 -0.80
CA ARG A 179 24.24 8.12 -1.79
C ARG A 179 23.56 9.38 -2.32
N ALA A 180 24.31 10.50 -2.34
CA ALA A 180 23.81 11.82 -2.76
C ALA A 180 23.76 11.99 -4.30
N ASP A 181 24.43 11.10 -5.05
CA ASP A 181 24.51 11.12 -6.52
C ASP A 181 23.28 10.50 -7.20
N MET A 182 22.30 10.03 -6.43
CA MET A 182 21.09 9.40 -6.95
C MET A 182 19.89 10.36 -6.87
N ASP A 183 19.02 10.28 -7.87
CA ASP A 183 17.73 10.96 -7.87
C ASP A 183 16.74 10.23 -6.95
N PRO A 184 16.24 10.89 -5.87
CA PRO A 184 15.33 10.25 -4.91
C PRO A 184 14.01 9.82 -5.54
N GLU A 185 13.52 10.51 -6.57
CA GLU A 185 12.28 10.17 -7.26
C GLU A 185 12.44 8.88 -8.06
N ILE A 186 13.51 8.77 -8.85
CA ILE A 186 13.83 7.55 -9.61
C ILE A 186 13.98 6.37 -8.65
N VAL A 187 14.76 6.53 -7.58
CA VAL A 187 15.02 5.49 -6.59
C VAL A 187 13.73 5.03 -5.89
N SER A 188 12.83 5.96 -5.56
CA SER A 188 11.55 5.62 -4.93
C SER A 188 10.63 4.82 -5.86
N ILE A 189 10.57 5.19 -7.13
CA ILE A 189 9.81 4.46 -8.17
C ILE A 189 10.40 3.06 -8.37
N MET A 190 11.72 2.93 -8.46
CA MET A 190 12.40 1.63 -8.56
C MET A 190 12.06 0.74 -7.38
N HIS A 191 12.11 1.27 -6.15
CA HIS A 191 11.74 0.50 -4.95
C HIS A 191 10.30 0.01 -5.00
N LEU A 192 9.37 0.88 -5.39
CA LEU A 192 7.97 0.49 -5.56
C LEU A 192 7.80 -0.63 -6.60
N GLN A 193 8.48 -0.52 -7.74
CA GLN A 193 8.39 -1.57 -8.78
C GLN A 193 9.00 -2.89 -8.32
N HIS A 194 10.11 -2.88 -7.59
CA HIS A 194 10.67 -4.10 -7.00
C HIS A 194 9.69 -4.78 -6.05
N THR A 195 8.95 -4.02 -5.24
CA THR A 195 7.92 -4.60 -4.36
C THR A 195 6.71 -5.08 -5.14
N ASN A 196 6.36 -4.46 -6.28
CA ASN A 196 5.29 -4.92 -7.16
C ASN A 196 5.55 -6.31 -7.75
N LEU A 197 6.81 -6.63 -8.06
CA LEU A 197 7.18 -7.96 -8.55
C LEU A 197 6.77 -9.09 -7.59
N LEU A 198 6.67 -8.80 -6.30
CA LEU A 198 6.24 -9.77 -5.28
C LEU A 198 4.74 -10.05 -5.32
N LEU A 199 3.95 -9.15 -5.91
CA LEU A 199 2.50 -9.31 -6.09
C LEU A 199 2.16 -10.11 -7.36
N ASP A 200 3.11 -10.23 -8.30
CA ASP A 200 2.91 -11.01 -9.52
C ASP A 200 3.27 -12.48 -9.25
N PRO A 201 2.28 -13.39 -9.19
CA PRO A 201 2.53 -14.79 -8.91
C PRO A 201 3.34 -15.49 -10.00
N LEU A 202 3.39 -14.93 -11.21
CA LEU A 202 4.13 -15.53 -12.33
C LEU A 202 5.63 -15.25 -12.25
N VAL A 203 6.04 -14.14 -11.63
CA VAL A 203 7.45 -13.72 -11.60
C VAL A 203 8.34 -14.68 -10.80
N PHE A 204 7.88 -15.13 -9.64
CA PHE A 204 8.70 -15.95 -8.73
C PHE A 204 8.13 -17.35 -8.47
N SER A 205 7.00 -17.71 -9.06
CA SER A 205 6.34 -19.02 -8.81
C SER A 205 7.20 -20.24 -9.22
N HIS A 206 8.07 -20.06 -10.22
CA HIS A 206 9.01 -21.10 -10.65
C HIS A 206 10.22 -21.27 -9.73
N LEU A 207 10.46 -20.29 -8.84
CA LEU A 207 11.50 -20.40 -7.83
C LEU A 207 10.93 -21.14 -6.62
N ASN A 208 11.40 -22.32 -6.34
CA ASN A 208 11.01 -23.02 -5.12
C ASN A 208 11.62 -22.33 -3.88
N LYS A 209 11.24 -21.08 -3.63
CA LYS A 209 11.70 -20.22 -2.54
C LYS A 209 10.51 -19.59 -1.84
N PRO A 210 10.50 -19.55 -0.49
CA PRO A 210 9.46 -18.84 0.24
C PRO A 210 9.51 -17.33 -0.02
N LEU A 211 8.34 -16.69 -0.15
CA LEU A 211 8.20 -15.25 -0.41
C LEU A 211 9.06 -14.36 0.52
N PRO A 212 9.18 -14.64 1.84
CA PRO A 212 10.07 -13.86 2.70
C PRO A 212 11.52 -13.85 2.23
N LYS A 213 12.02 -14.99 1.73
CA LYS A 213 13.41 -15.07 1.25
C LYS A 213 13.63 -14.27 -0.03
N VAL A 214 12.64 -14.27 -0.94
CA VAL A 214 12.67 -13.44 -2.15
C VAL A 214 12.68 -11.95 -1.75
N PHE A 215 11.80 -11.57 -0.85
CA PHE A 215 11.71 -10.20 -0.33
C PHE A 215 13.03 -9.74 0.31
N GLU A 216 13.60 -10.53 1.24
CA GLU A 216 14.88 -10.22 1.86
C GLU A 216 15.98 -9.98 0.81
N THR A 217 16.04 -10.84 -0.21
CA THR A 217 17.04 -10.70 -1.28
C THR A 217 16.86 -9.41 -2.05
N ILE A 218 15.63 -9.08 -2.44
CA ILE A 218 15.31 -7.83 -3.15
C ILE A 218 15.71 -6.61 -2.29
N GLN A 219 15.38 -6.63 -1.01
CA GLN A 219 15.72 -5.53 -0.09
C GLN A 219 17.23 -5.39 0.10
N ASP A 220 17.96 -6.49 0.25
CA ASP A 220 19.41 -6.45 0.43
C ASP A 220 20.11 -5.90 -0.83
N VAL A 221 19.72 -6.34 -2.02
CA VAL A 221 20.24 -5.82 -3.28
C VAL A 221 19.94 -4.32 -3.45
N PHE A 222 18.69 -3.92 -3.15
CA PHE A 222 18.29 -2.53 -3.23
C PHE A 222 19.11 -1.64 -2.29
N ILE A 223 19.21 -2.01 -1.03
CA ILE A 223 19.96 -1.23 -0.02
C ILE A 223 21.44 -1.13 -0.38
N ARG A 224 22.07 -2.23 -0.81
CA ARG A 224 23.49 -2.20 -1.23
C ARG A 224 23.72 -1.26 -2.42
N GLY A 225 22.75 -1.09 -3.28
CA GLY A 225 22.80 -0.15 -4.40
C GLY A 225 22.73 1.31 -3.99
N ILE A 226 21.97 1.63 -2.94
CA ILE A 226 21.68 3.02 -2.55
C ILE A 226 22.46 3.52 -1.32
N ALA A 227 22.96 2.61 -0.47
CA ALA A 227 23.60 2.98 0.79
C ALA A 227 25.04 3.46 0.60
N THR A 228 25.44 4.43 1.44
CA THR A 228 26.84 4.74 1.68
C THR A 228 27.49 3.64 2.56
N PRO A 229 28.82 3.61 2.71
CA PRO A 229 29.46 2.71 3.69
C PRO A 229 28.91 2.87 5.13
N LYS A 230 28.54 4.09 5.53
CA LYS A 230 27.87 4.37 6.81
C LYS A 230 26.47 3.76 6.85
N GLY A 231 25.69 3.96 5.79
CA GLY A 231 24.34 3.40 5.66
C GLY A 231 24.35 1.88 5.66
N LEU A 232 25.30 1.25 4.98
CA LEU A 232 25.40 -0.21 4.94
C LEU A 232 25.72 -0.81 6.32
N ARG A 233 26.63 -0.18 7.09
CA ARG A 233 26.86 -0.60 8.49
C ARG A 233 25.60 -0.48 9.35
N THR A 234 24.84 0.59 9.17
CA THR A 234 23.56 0.81 9.87
C THR A 234 22.53 -0.27 9.49
N TRP A 235 22.46 -0.62 8.19
CA TRP A 235 21.59 -1.67 7.68
C TRP A 235 21.90 -3.04 8.30
N ILE A 236 23.16 -3.46 8.28
CA ILE A 236 23.58 -4.74 8.85
C ILE A 236 23.22 -4.80 10.35
N LYS A 237 23.49 -3.72 11.10
CA LYS A 237 23.10 -3.65 12.52
C LYS A 237 21.58 -3.71 12.71
N ALA A 238 20.81 -3.02 11.88
CA ALA A 238 19.35 -3.04 11.98
C ALA A 238 18.77 -4.43 11.68
N GLN A 239 19.30 -5.14 10.67
CA GLN A 239 18.84 -6.50 10.35
C GLN A 239 19.02 -7.46 11.53
N THR A 240 20.12 -7.41 12.25
CA THR A 240 20.34 -8.27 13.43
C THR A 240 19.37 -8.00 14.57
N LEU A 241 18.89 -6.76 14.70
CA LEU A 241 17.88 -6.39 15.70
C LEU A 241 16.47 -6.89 15.32
N PHE A 242 16.16 -6.99 14.02
CA PHE A 242 14.84 -7.39 13.52
C PHE A 242 14.72 -8.90 13.25
N ASN A 243 15.83 -9.57 13.01
CA ASN A 243 15.88 -11.01 12.79
C ASN A 243 17.08 -11.62 13.55
N PRO A 244 16.92 -11.89 14.87
CA PRO A 244 17.99 -12.42 15.69
C PRO A 244 18.53 -13.80 15.22
N ASN A 245 17.82 -14.47 14.29
CA ASN A 245 18.24 -15.75 13.67
C ASN A 245 18.93 -15.55 12.31
N HIS A 246 19.25 -14.33 11.91
CA HIS A 246 20.04 -14.07 10.71
C HIS A 246 21.52 -14.24 11.07
N PRO A 247 22.31 -15.12 10.39
CA PRO A 247 23.73 -15.33 10.67
C PRO A 247 24.58 -14.08 10.43
#